data_ce129d34b7f3b6ffabbde8ca59c82ebe
#
_entry.id   ce129d34b7f3b6ffabbde8ca59c82ebe
#
_cell.length_a   1.000
_cell.length_b   1.000
_cell.length_c   1.000
_cell.angle_alpha   90.00
_cell.angle_beta   90.00
_cell.angle_gamma   90.00
#
_symmetry.space_group_name_H-M   'P 1'
#
loop_
_entity.id
_entity.type
_entity.pdbx_description
1 polymer ?
#
loop_
_entity_poly.entity_id
_entity_poly.type
_entity_poly.pdbx_seq_one_letter_code
_entity_poly.pdbx_strand_id
1 'polypeptide(L)'
;MKAIGIILAGGNNKLMKDLSKKRAIAAMPVAGSYRAIDFALSNMSNSRINKVAVITQYNARSLNEHLSSSKWWDFGRKQGGLFVFTPTITADSSYWYRGTADSLYQNLNYLKTSHEPYVVIASGDGIYKMDYNKVLEYHIEKKADITMVVKKMTDRSEINRFGLVTMTEEGRITDIDEKPLETNLSTVSTGIYVIRRRLLIELIEKAASEDRHDFVRDILIRYKNIKKIYGYKLESYWSNISSVRSYYKTNMDFLKKDVRDYFFKQYPDIYSKVEDLPPAKYNCGAQVSNSLVSSGCIVNGTIENSILFKKIYIGNNSVVKNCIILNNAYIGAVSYTHLRAHETEADL
;
A
#
# COMPACT_ATOMS: atom_id res chain seq x y z
N MET A 1 1.34 21.47 -8.12
CA MET A 1 0.87 21.08 -9.50
C MET A 1 -0.46 20.37 -9.39
N LYS A 2 -1.29 20.34 -10.46
CA LYS A 2 -2.59 19.66 -10.40
C LYS A 2 -2.47 18.23 -10.95
N ALA A 3 -2.74 17.25 -10.11
CA ALA A 3 -2.80 15.84 -10.47
C ALA A 3 -4.01 15.16 -9.85
N ILE A 4 -4.46 14.07 -10.45
CA ILE A 4 -5.40 13.13 -9.82
C ILE A 4 -4.64 11.90 -9.34
N GLY A 5 -5.13 11.28 -8.29
CA GLY A 5 -4.58 10.05 -7.73
C GLY A 5 -5.39 8.83 -8.15
N ILE A 6 -4.70 7.72 -8.39
CA ILE A 6 -5.30 6.39 -8.51
C ILE A 6 -4.51 5.45 -7.61
N ILE A 7 -5.20 4.78 -6.69
CA ILE A 7 -4.60 3.76 -5.83
C ILE A 7 -5.12 2.39 -6.27
N LEU A 8 -4.21 1.53 -6.73
CA LEU A 8 -4.52 0.16 -7.12
C LEU A 8 -4.51 -0.73 -5.87
N ALA A 9 -5.69 -1.16 -5.43
CA ALA A 9 -5.92 -1.92 -4.20
C ALA A 9 -6.66 -3.25 -4.45
N GLY A 10 -6.76 -3.68 -5.71
CA GLY A 10 -7.47 -4.89 -6.13
C GLY A 10 -6.62 -6.16 -6.18
N GLY A 11 -5.34 -6.08 -5.84
CA GLY A 11 -4.42 -7.21 -5.92
C GLY A 11 -4.73 -8.33 -4.93
N ASN A 12 -4.55 -9.58 -5.37
CA ASN A 12 -4.53 -10.76 -4.53
C ASN A 12 -3.18 -11.45 -4.68
N ASN A 13 -2.59 -11.88 -3.56
CA ASN A 13 -1.29 -12.56 -3.59
C ASN A 13 -1.34 -13.83 -2.73
N LYS A 14 -1.15 -14.99 -3.37
CA LYS A 14 -1.11 -16.31 -2.71
C LYS A 14 -0.03 -16.40 -1.62
N LEU A 15 1.02 -15.57 -1.68
CA LEU A 15 2.08 -15.53 -0.67
C LEU A 15 1.63 -14.92 0.67
N MET A 16 0.46 -14.27 0.71
CA MET A 16 -0.17 -13.79 1.95
C MET A 16 -0.90 -14.91 2.70
N LYS A 17 -1.13 -16.07 2.06
CA LYS A 17 -1.79 -17.24 2.65
C LYS A 17 -3.12 -16.87 3.33
N ASP A 18 -3.29 -17.29 4.58
CA ASP A 18 -4.52 -17.09 5.36
C ASP A 18 -4.83 -15.63 5.67
N LEU A 19 -3.81 -14.78 5.78
CA LEU A 19 -3.97 -13.35 6.07
C LEU A 19 -4.80 -12.60 5.02
N SER A 20 -4.81 -13.05 3.76
CA SER A 20 -5.58 -12.40 2.69
C SER A 20 -6.83 -13.17 2.26
N LYS A 21 -7.17 -14.30 2.91
CA LYS A 21 -8.36 -15.09 2.53
C LYS A 21 -9.67 -14.30 2.62
N LYS A 22 -9.78 -13.41 3.60
CA LYS A 22 -11.01 -12.66 3.90
C LYS A 22 -10.84 -11.14 3.86
N ARG A 23 -9.61 -10.66 3.63
CA ARG A 23 -9.28 -9.24 3.67
C ARG A 23 -8.37 -8.85 2.51
N ALA A 24 -8.63 -7.70 1.88
CA ALA A 24 -7.75 -7.12 0.87
C ALA A 24 -6.38 -6.79 1.46
N ILE A 25 -5.29 -6.98 0.71
CA ILE A 25 -3.93 -6.67 1.17
C ILE A 25 -3.80 -5.20 1.56
N ALA A 26 -4.41 -4.29 0.81
CA ALA A 26 -4.44 -2.86 1.13
C ALA A 26 -5.15 -2.53 2.45
N ALA A 27 -6.01 -3.42 2.96
CA ALA A 27 -6.68 -3.28 4.25
C ALA A 27 -5.95 -3.95 5.41
N MET A 28 -4.78 -4.56 5.17
CA MET A 28 -4.00 -5.21 6.23
C MET A 28 -3.55 -4.21 7.28
N PRO A 29 -3.72 -4.54 8.57
CA PRO A 29 -3.27 -3.70 9.67
C PRO A 29 -1.73 -3.55 9.69
N VAL A 30 -1.23 -2.35 9.96
CA VAL A 30 0.21 -2.03 10.01
C VAL A 30 0.48 -1.11 11.20
N ALA A 31 1.63 -1.30 11.86
CA ALA A 31 2.13 -0.44 12.94
C ALA A 31 1.12 -0.22 14.09
N GLY A 32 0.30 -1.22 14.40
CA GLY A 32 -0.64 -1.20 15.52
C GLY A 32 -1.98 -0.51 15.26
N SER A 33 -2.03 0.57 14.48
CA SER A 33 -3.25 1.38 14.33
C SER A 33 -3.63 1.75 12.90
N TYR A 34 -2.73 1.55 11.95
CA TYR A 34 -2.90 1.92 10.53
C TYR A 34 -3.32 0.73 9.69
N ARG A 35 -3.74 1.00 8.45
CA ARG A 35 -3.85 0.01 7.38
C ARG A 35 -2.88 0.38 6.25
N ALA A 36 -2.49 -0.58 5.44
CA ALA A 36 -1.51 -0.35 4.37
C ALA A 36 -1.88 0.81 3.44
N ILE A 37 -3.15 0.92 3.06
CA ILE A 37 -3.64 1.98 2.17
C ILE A 37 -3.52 3.38 2.76
N ASP A 38 -3.49 3.52 4.09
CA ASP A 38 -3.42 4.82 4.78
C ASP A 38 -2.15 5.60 4.39
N PHE A 39 -1.06 4.90 4.12
CA PHE A 39 0.20 5.51 3.69
C PHE A 39 0.06 6.16 2.31
N ALA A 40 -0.50 5.46 1.33
CA ALA A 40 -0.73 6.01 -0.01
C ALA A 40 -1.74 7.17 0.03
N LEU A 41 -2.85 7.03 0.76
CA LEU A 41 -3.84 8.10 0.93
C LEU A 41 -3.27 9.34 1.61
N SER A 42 -2.48 9.15 2.67
CA SER A 42 -1.81 10.26 3.36
C SER A 42 -0.82 10.99 2.46
N ASN A 43 -0.03 10.25 1.67
CA ASN A 43 0.89 10.85 0.70
C ASN A 43 0.13 11.64 -0.38
N MET A 44 -1.03 11.15 -0.86
CA MET A 44 -1.89 11.90 -1.80
C MET A 44 -2.38 13.21 -1.16
N SER A 45 -2.95 13.14 0.04
CA SER A 45 -3.45 14.29 0.78
C SER A 45 -2.34 15.31 1.05
N ASN A 46 -1.20 14.87 1.58
CA ASN A 46 -0.05 15.72 1.88
C ASN A 46 0.53 16.38 0.62
N SER A 47 0.43 15.73 -0.53
CA SER A 47 0.83 16.29 -1.84
C SER A 47 -0.26 17.16 -2.48
N ARG A 48 -1.37 17.43 -1.77
CA ARG A 48 -2.52 18.21 -2.26
C ARG A 48 -3.18 17.62 -3.52
N ILE A 49 -3.12 16.31 -3.66
CA ILE A 49 -3.87 15.57 -4.68
C ILE A 49 -5.25 15.28 -4.10
N ASN A 50 -6.20 16.18 -4.34
CA ASN A 50 -7.50 16.18 -3.65
C ASN A 50 -8.56 15.27 -4.31
N LYS A 51 -8.31 14.78 -5.53
CA LYS A 51 -9.19 13.88 -6.26
C LYS A 51 -8.49 12.53 -6.40
N VAL A 52 -8.95 11.53 -5.66
CA VAL A 52 -8.31 10.20 -5.57
C VAL A 52 -9.34 9.12 -5.83
N ALA A 53 -8.99 8.19 -6.72
CA ALA A 53 -9.72 6.95 -6.94
C ALA A 53 -8.99 5.77 -6.29
N VAL A 54 -9.71 4.91 -5.60
CA VAL A 54 -9.20 3.62 -5.11
C VAL A 54 -9.90 2.52 -5.90
N ILE A 55 -9.14 1.73 -6.63
CA ILE A 55 -9.66 0.62 -7.42
C ILE A 55 -9.49 -0.68 -6.61
N THR A 56 -10.60 -1.29 -6.24
CA THR A 56 -10.65 -2.49 -5.38
C THR A 56 -11.27 -3.67 -6.12
N GLN A 57 -10.98 -4.88 -5.70
CA GLN A 57 -11.56 -6.08 -6.28
C GLN A 57 -11.72 -7.20 -5.25
N TYR A 58 -10.64 -7.90 -4.88
CA TYR A 58 -10.71 -9.03 -3.98
C TYR A 58 -10.90 -8.61 -2.52
N ASN A 59 -11.83 -9.27 -1.81
CA ASN A 59 -12.04 -9.11 -0.38
C ASN A 59 -12.17 -7.64 0.07
N ALA A 60 -12.83 -6.82 -0.76
CA ALA A 60 -12.85 -5.36 -0.61
C ALA A 60 -13.75 -4.86 0.53
N ARG A 61 -14.60 -5.70 1.15
CA ARG A 61 -15.59 -5.28 2.13
C ARG A 61 -14.98 -4.45 3.27
N SER A 62 -13.99 -5.01 3.97
CA SER A 62 -13.37 -4.31 5.09
C SER A 62 -12.54 -3.08 4.66
N LEU A 63 -12.04 -3.08 3.41
CA LEU A 63 -11.40 -1.92 2.81
C LEU A 63 -12.42 -0.81 2.53
N ASN A 64 -13.56 -1.13 1.93
CA ASN A 64 -14.63 -0.18 1.64
C ASN A 64 -15.22 0.43 2.92
N GLU A 65 -15.39 -0.37 3.99
CA GLU A 65 -15.78 0.11 5.31
C GLU A 65 -14.76 1.09 5.91
N HIS A 66 -13.47 0.85 5.72
CA HIS A 66 -12.40 1.76 6.15
C HIS A 66 -12.46 3.08 5.38
N LEU A 67 -12.69 3.02 4.08
CA LEU A 67 -12.73 4.17 3.18
C LEU A 67 -14.07 4.92 3.20
N SER A 68 -15.09 4.43 3.90
CA SER A 68 -16.46 4.99 3.91
C SER A 68 -16.53 6.44 4.37
N SER A 69 -15.55 6.91 5.12
CA SER A 69 -15.42 8.31 5.53
C SER A 69 -14.09 8.89 5.06
N SER A 70 -14.13 9.71 4.03
CA SER A 70 -12.95 10.36 3.43
C SER A 70 -12.35 11.49 4.26
N LYS A 71 -13.03 11.91 5.33
CA LYS A 71 -12.62 13.05 6.21
C LYS A 71 -11.25 12.84 6.87
N TRP A 72 -10.88 11.59 7.15
CA TRP A 72 -9.63 11.26 7.84
C TRP A 72 -8.38 11.63 7.05
N TRP A 73 -8.49 11.68 5.71
CA TRP A 73 -7.42 12.07 4.78
C TRP A 73 -7.70 13.41 4.09
N ASP A 74 -8.65 14.22 4.61
CA ASP A 74 -9.04 15.53 4.07
C ASP A 74 -9.56 15.50 2.61
N PHE A 75 -10.19 14.40 2.19
CA PHE A 75 -10.84 14.29 0.87
C PHE A 75 -12.31 14.71 0.87
N GLY A 76 -12.85 15.17 1.99
CA GLY A 76 -14.24 15.61 2.13
C GLY A 76 -14.54 17.03 1.62
N ARG A 77 -13.68 17.61 0.80
CA ARG A 77 -13.80 18.99 0.32
C ARG A 77 -14.81 19.12 -0.83
N LYS A 78 -15.30 20.36 -1.06
CA LYS A 78 -16.26 20.70 -2.11
C LYS A 78 -15.77 20.40 -3.52
N GLN A 79 -14.46 20.46 -3.76
CA GLN A 79 -13.81 20.09 -5.02
C GLN A 79 -12.80 18.96 -4.76
N GLY A 80 -12.99 17.83 -5.41
CA GLY A 80 -12.19 16.62 -5.23
C GLY A 80 -13.04 15.46 -4.69
N GLY A 81 -12.42 14.61 -3.87
CA GLY A 81 -13.08 13.49 -3.21
C GLY A 81 -12.30 12.19 -3.31
N LEU A 82 -12.71 11.24 -2.46
CA LEU A 82 -12.27 9.86 -2.50
C LEU A 82 -13.35 9.02 -3.18
N PHE A 83 -13.00 8.40 -4.29
CA PHE A 83 -13.88 7.54 -5.08
C PHE A 83 -13.42 6.10 -4.94
N VAL A 84 -14.33 5.18 -4.65
CA VAL A 84 -14.01 3.76 -4.56
C VAL A 84 -14.69 3.04 -5.71
N PHE A 85 -13.89 2.41 -6.57
CA PHE A 85 -14.35 1.67 -7.73
C PHE A 85 -14.16 0.17 -7.52
N THR A 86 -15.25 -0.56 -7.74
CA THR A 86 -15.29 -2.03 -7.74
C THR A 86 -15.68 -2.50 -9.13
N PRO A 87 -15.36 -3.75 -9.53
CA PRO A 87 -15.91 -4.30 -10.75
C PRO A 87 -17.43 -4.20 -10.77
N THR A 88 -17.98 -3.72 -11.88
CA THR A 88 -19.41 -3.50 -12.04
C THR A 88 -19.91 -4.27 -13.26
N ILE A 89 -21.03 -4.97 -13.12
CA ILE A 89 -21.71 -5.59 -14.25
C ILE A 89 -22.38 -4.47 -15.06
N THR A 90 -22.01 -4.37 -16.34
CA THR A 90 -22.62 -3.46 -17.31
C THR A 90 -23.17 -4.25 -18.50
N ALA A 91 -23.87 -3.58 -19.43
CA ALA A 91 -24.31 -4.22 -20.65
C ALA A 91 -23.14 -4.79 -21.49
N ASP A 92 -21.98 -4.15 -21.41
CA ASP A 92 -20.80 -4.49 -22.21
C ASP A 92 -19.76 -5.34 -21.46
N SER A 93 -19.88 -5.48 -20.16
CA SER A 93 -18.91 -6.24 -19.33
C SER A 93 -19.57 -6.83 -18.09
N SER A 94 -19.42 -8.15 -17.93
CA SER A 94 -19.85 -8.92 -16.75
C SER A 94 -18.67 -9.51 -15.98
N TYR A 95 -17.44 -9.06 -16.25
CA TYR A 95 -16.23 -9.68 -15.74
C TYR A 95 -15.58 -8.85 -14.63
N TRP A 96 -14.83 -9.55 -13.79
CA TRP A 96 -13.85 -8.96 -12.88
C TRP A 96 -12.75 -8.28 -13.69
N TYR A 97 -12.02 -7.35 -13.06
CA TYR A 97 -10.85 -6.76 -13.70
C TYR A 97 -9.84 -7.86 -14.04
N ARG A 98 -9.52 -8.01 -15.33
CA ARG A 98 -8.58 -9.03 -15.83
C ARG A 98 -7.12 -8.67 -15.57
N GLY A 99 -6.84 -7.41 -15.23
CA GLY A 99 -5.52 -6.90 -14.92
C GLY A 99 -5.55 -5.43 -14.55
N THR A 100 -4.36 -4.87 -14.28
CA THR A 100 -4.23 -3.49 -13.82
C THR A 100 -4.59 -2.47 -14.90
N ALA A 101 -4.27 -2.70 -16.18
CA ALA A 101 -4.70 -1.85 -17.29
C ALA A 101 -6.20 -1.96 -17.54
N ASP A 102 -6.77 -3.16 -17.45
CA ASP A 102 -8.20 -3.38 -17.59
C ASP A 102 -9.00 -2.67 -16.50
N SER A 103 -8.51 -2.68 -15.25
CA SER A 103 -9.15 -1.95 -14.14
C SER A 103 -9.18 -0.44 -14.38
N LEU A 104 -8.15 0.13 -15.01
CA LEU A 104 -8.12 1.53 -15.42
C LEU A 104 -9.07 1.79 -16.59
N TYR A 105 -9.16 0.86 -17.55
CA TYR A 105 -10.04 0.96 -18.70
C TYR A 105 -11.52 0.94 -18.30
N GLN A 106 -11.95 0.01 -17.47
CA GLN A 106 -13.33 -0.05 -16.99
C GLN A 106 -13.75 1.20 -16.20
N ASN A 107 -12.79 1.95 -15.64
CA ASN A 107 -13.01 3.20 -14.94
C ASN A 107 -12.54 4.43 -15.75
N LEU A 108 -12.42 4.31 -17.06
CA LEU A 108 -11.86 5.34 -17.94
C LEU A 108 -12.63 6.66 -17.90
N ASN A 109 -13.93 6.62 -17.63
CA ASN A 109 -14.77 7.81 -17.49
C ASN A 109 -14.25 8.75 -16.38
N TYR A 110 -13.71 8.23 -15.29
CA TYR A 110 -13.09 9.02 -14.23
C TYR A 110 -11.92 9.85 -14.77
N LEU A 111 -11.10 9.28 -15.65
CA LEU A 111 -10.00 9.98 -16.31
C LEU A 111 -10.51 10.99 -17.34
N LYS A 112 -11.51 10.63 -18.15
CA LYS A 112 -12.07 11.49 -19.21
C LYS A 112 -12.76 12.73 -18.65
N THR A 113 -13.49 12.59 -17.56
CA THR A 113 -14.21 13.69 -16.90
C THR A 113 -13.33 14.55 -15.98
N SER A 114 -12.09 14.16 -15.75
CA SER A 114 -11.12 14.92 -14.95
C SER A 114 -10.42 15.98 -15.79
N HIS A 115 -10.01 17.08 -15.16
CA HIS A 115 -9.36 18.22 -15.83
C HIS A 115 -7.87 18.35 -15.49
N GLU A 116 -7.39 17.65 -14.48
CA GLU A 116 -6.01 17.68 -14.06
C GLU A 116 -5.10 17.08 -15.15
N PRO A 117 -3.93 17.70 -15.43
CA PRO A 117 -3.06 17.29 -16.54
C PRO A 117 -2.29 15.99 -16.25
N TYR A 118 -2.07 15.64 -14.98
CA TYR A 118 -1.26 14.50 -14.58
C TYR A 118 -2.06 13.50 -13.75
N VAL A 119 -1.63 12.25 -13.80
CA VAL A 119 -2.13 11.15 -12.97
C VAL A 119 -0.97 10.57 -12.17
N VAL A 120 -1.17 10.41 -10.87
CA VAL A 120 -0.29 9.64 -9.98
C VAL A 120 -0.98 8.31 -9.70
N ILE A 121 -0.38 7.22 -10.15
CA ILE A 121 -0.82 5.86 -9.85
C ILE A 121 0.04 5.33 -8.73
N ALA A 122 -0.54 4.76 -7.68
CA ALA A 122 0.18 4.17 -6.55
C ALA A 122 -0.39 2.79 -6.19
N SER A 123 0.45 1.88 -5.69
CA SER A 123 -0.01 0.63 -5.10
C SER A 123 -0.52 0.85 -3.68
N GLY A 124 -1.62 0.16 -3.31
CA GLY A 124 -2.24 0.26 -1.99
C GLY A 124 -1.59 -0.62 -0.90
N ASP A 125 -0.56 -1.39 -1.25
CA ASP A 125 0.17 -2.32 -0.37
C ASP A 125 1.58 -1.84 0.00
N GLY A 126 1.96 -0.65 -0.44
CA GLY A 126 3.24 -0.02 -0.13
C GLY A 126 3.21 0.78 1.19
N ILE A 127 4.25 0.61 1.99
CA ILE A 127 4.46 1.35 3.25
C ILE A 127 5.63 2.31 3.05
N TYR A 128 5.32 3.58 2.89
CA TYR A 128 6.30 4.63 2.58
C TYR A 128 5.73 6.02 2.87
N LYS A 129 6.61 7.00 2.89
CA LYS A 129 6.29 8.41 3.02
C LYS A 129 6.95 9.17 1.88
N MET A 130 6.16 9.91 1.10
CA MET A 130 6.65 10.59 -0.09
C MET A 130 5.82 11.84 -0.41
N ASP A 131 6.49 12.88 -0.89
CA ASP A 131 5.85 14.01 -1.55
C ASP A 131 5.81 13.77 -3.06
N TYR A 132 4.62 13.53 -3.59
CA TYR A 132 4.43 13.31 -5.03
C TYR A 132 4.70 14.55 -5.88
N ASN A 133 4.69 15.76 -5.28
CA ASN A 133 5.05 16.96 -6.03
C ASN A 133 6.50 16.91 -6.53
N LYS A 134 7.42 16.34 -5.73
CA LYS A 134 8.82 16.15 -6.16
C LYS A 134 8.95 15.22 -7.36
N VAL A 135 8.10 14.19 -7.41
CA VAL A 135 8.07 13.26 -8.56
C VAL A 135 7.46 13.93 -9.79
N LEU A 136 6.43 14.77 -9.60
CA LEU A 136 5.82 15.57 -10.66
C LEU A 136 6.80 16.62 -11.23
N GLU A 137 7.56 17.30 -10.37
CA GLU A 137 8.61 18.25 -10.77
C GLU A 137 9.69 17.55 -11.61
N TYR A 138 10.19 16.41 -11.14
CA TYR A 138 11.14 15.58 -11.88
C TYR A 138 10.57 15.11 -13.22
N HIS A 139 9.31 14.69 -13.25
CA HIS A 139 8.62 14.28 -14.50
C HIS A 139 8.61 15.38 -15.55
N ILE A 140 8.35 16.63 -15.13
CA ILE A 140 8.32 17.79 -16.02
C ILE A 140 9.73 18.19 -16.44
N GLU A 141 10.68 18.23 -15.52
CA GLU A 141 12.09 18.56 -15.79
C GLU A 141 12.69 17.62 -16.84
N LYS A 142 12.47 16.32 -16.68
CA LYS A 142 12.96 15.30 -17.64
C LYS A 142 12.14 15.26 -18.93
N LYS A 143 11.07 16.04 -19.05
CA LYS A 143 10.11 15.96 -20.16
C LYS A 143 9.69 14.51 -20.42
N ALA A 144 9.46 13.77 -19.34
CA ALA A 144 9.13 12.36 -19.37
C ALA A 144 7.71 12.14 -19.93
N ASP A 145 7.51 11.01 -20.59
CA ASP A 145 6.18 10.51 -20.90
C ASP A 145 5.59 9.75 -19.69
N ILE A 146 6.45 8.95 -19.04
CA ILE A 146 6.12 8.20 -17.83
C ILE A 146 7.30 8.33 -16.85
N THR A 147 7.01 8.59 -15.58
CA THR A 147 8.00 8.50 -14.51
C THR A 147 7.62 7.35 -13.58
N MET A 148 8.55 6.47 -13.34
CA MET A 148 8.42 5.34 -12.41
C MET A 148 9.24 5.63 -11.17
N VAL A 149 8.65 5.48 -9.98
CA VAL A 149 9.42 5.55 -8.74
C VAL A 149 10.12 4.22 -8.52
N VAL A 150 11.42 4.27 -8.29
CA VAL A 150 12.27 3.09 -8.13
C VAL A 150 13.03 3.14 -6.80
N LYS A 151 13.30 1.96 -6.24
CA LYS A 151 14.05 1.80 -5.00
C LYS A 151 15.19 0.80 -5.18
N LYS A 152 16.39 1.16 -4.72
CA LYS A 152 17.49 0.20 -4.61
C LYS A 152 17.30 -0.63 -3.35
N MET A 153 17.18 -1.94 -3.51
CA MET A 153 16.98 -2.88 -2.40
C MET A 153 18.34 -3.41 -1.91
N THR A 154 18.51 -3.43 -0.59
CA THR A 154 19.66 -4.09 0.07
C THR A 154 19.37 -5.55 0.37
N ASP A 155 18.14 -5.86 0.81
CA ASP A 155 17.68 -7.23 1.01
C ASP A 155 17.13 -7.80 -0.30
N ARG A 156 17.77 -8.82 -0.80
CA ARG A 156 17.44 -9.45 -2.08
C ARG A 156 16.59 -10.71 -1.95
N SER A 157 16.23 -11.12 -0.74
CA SER A 157 15.58 -12.42 -0.46
C SER A 157 14.24 -12.63 -1.16
N GLU A 158 13.53 -11.56 -1.48
CA GLU A 158 12.24 -11.61 -2.17
C GLU A 158 12.18 -10.60 -3.35
N ILE A 159 13.33 -10.23 -3.90
CA ILE A 159 13.42 -9.19 -4.94
C ILE A 159 12.70 -9.57 -6.23
N ASN A 160 12.65 -10.86 -6.53
CA ASN A 160 11.97 -11.43 -7.70
C ASN A 160 10.43 -11.27 -7.70
N ARG A 161 9.86 -10.76 -6.60
CA ARG A 161 8.43 -10.40 -6.55
C ARG A 161 8.09 -9.09 -7.25
N PHE A 162 9.09 -8.29 -7.53
CA PHE A 162 8.95 -6.94 -8.09
C PHE A 162 9.33 -6.89 -9.55
N GLY A 163 8.86 -5.87 -10.25
CA GLY A 163 9.42 -5.48 -11.52
C GLY A 163 10.80 -4.87 -11.28
N LEU A 164 11.81 -5.40 -11.93
CA LEU A 164 13.19 -4.93 -11.84
C LEU A 164 13.50 -3.96 -12.97
N VAL A 165 14.35 -2.99 -12.66
CA VAL A 165 14.57 -1.86 -13.56
C VAL A 165 16.06 -1.64 -13.79
N THR A 166 16.45 -1.55 -15.06
CA THR A 166 17.76 -1.06 -15.49
C THR A 166 17.60 0.37 -15.98
N MET A 167 18.49 1.26 -15.56
CA MET A 167 18.45 2.66 -15.98
C MET A 167 19.86 3.26 -16.15
N THR A 168 19.94 4.29 -16.97
CA THR A 168 21.17 5.07 -17.15
C THR A 168 21.46 5.94 -15.93
N GLU A 169 22.63 6.55 -15.86
CA GLU A 169 23.00 7.52 -14.82
C GLU A 169 22.05 8.72 -14.78
N GLU A 170 21.56 9.16 -15.93
CA GLU A 170 20.59 10.25 -16.08
C GLU A 170 19.17 9.87 -15.62
N GLY A 171 18.95 8.60 -15.26
CA GLY A 171 17.67 8.07 -14.80
C GLY A 171 16.75 7.56 -15.93
N ARG A 172 17.21 7.48 -17.19
CA ARG A 172 16.42 6.90 -18.29
C ARG A 172 16.31 5.39 -18.07
N ILE A 173 15.08 4.87 -18.06
CA ILE A 173 14.84 3.42 -17.97
C ILE A 173 15.13 2.80 -19.34
N THR A 174 16.03 1.82 -19.35
CA THR A 174 16.44 1.06 -20.52
C THR A 174 15.81 -0.31 -20.58
N ASP A 175 15.56 -0.92 -19.41
CA ASP A 175 14.90 -2.21 -19.34
C ASP A 175 14.03 -2.37 -18.10
N ILE A 176 12.97 -3.18 -18.24
CA ILE A 176 12.04 -3.57 -17.18
C ILE A 176 11.83 -5.06 -17.29
N ASP A 177 12.16 -5.79 -16.23
CA ASP A 177 11.97 -7.23 -16.11
C ASP A 177 10.93 -7.54 -15.02
N GLU A 178 9.76 -7.99 -15.43
CA GLU A 178 8.62 -8.16 -14.52
C GLU A 178 8.66 -9.52 -13.84
N LYS A 179 9.03 -9.53 -12.56
CA LYS A 179 9.05 -10.71 -11.69
C LYS A 179 9.89 -11.85 -12.26
N PRO A 180 11.18 -11.64 -12.53
CA PRO A 180 12.05 -12.69 -13.06
C PRO A 180 12.28 -13.79 -12.05
N LEU A 181 12.55 -14.99 -12.53
CA LEU A 181 12.87 -16.14 -11.66
C LEU A 181 14.21 -15.93 -10.97
N GLU A 182 15.21 -15.44 -11.69
CA GLU A 182 16.54 -15.13 -11.21
C GLU A 182 16.99 -13.74 -11.68
N THR A 183 17.77 -13.04 -10.86
CA THR A 183 18.23 -11.70 -11.20
C THR A 183 19.48 -11.27 -10.45
N ASN A 184 20.30 -10.47 -11.11
CA ASN A 184 21.42 -9.75 -10.50
C ASN A 184 21.09 -8.28 -10.22
N LEU A 185 19.93 -7.79 -10.66
CA LEU A 185 19.50 -6.41 -10.44
C LEU A 185 19.10 -6.19 -8.99
N SER A 186 19.21 -4.95 -8.53
CA SER A 186 18.83 -4.54 -7.16
C SER A 186 17.85 -3.38 -7.12
N THR A 187 17.52 -2.79 -8.26
CA THR A 187 16.58 -1.66 -8.37
C THR A 187 15.21 -2.18 -8.76
N VAL A 188 14.22 -1.92 -7.91
CA VAL A 188 12.83 -2.38 -8.09
C VAL A 188 11.91 -1.22 -8.42
N SER A 189 10.86 -1.50 -9.16
CA SER A 189 9.69 -0.64 -9.29
C SER A 189 8.89 -0.68 -7.98
N THR A 190 8.53 0.48 -7.46
CA THR A 190 7.72 0.59 -6.24
C THR A 190 6.21 0.53 -6.49
N GLY A 191 5.79 0.41 -7.76
CA GLY A 191 4.39 0.46 -8.13
C GLY A 191 3.79 1.88 -8.10
N ILE A 192 4.66 2.91 -8.18
CA ILE A 192 4.25 4.31 -8.21
C ILE A 192 4.65 4.91 -9.54
N TYR A 193 3.69 5.53 -10.23
CA TYR A 193 3.90 6.08 -11.56
C TYR A 193 3.29 7.48 -11.69
N VAL A 194 3.96 8.35 -12.45
CA VAL A 194 3.44 9.64 -12.89
C VAL A 194 3.37 9.65 -14.41
N ILE A 195 2.20 10.04 -14.95
CA ILE A 195 1.95 10.05 -16.38
C ILE A 195 1.00 11.20 -16.74
N ARG A 196 1.13 11.77 -17.95
CA ARG A 196 0.15 12.73 -18.45
C ARG A 196 -1.20 12.06 -18.67
N ARG A 197 -2.28 12.66 -18.15
CA ARG A 197 -3.63 12.06 -18.20
C ARG A 197 -4.06 11.68 -19.63
N ARG A 198 -3.82 12.56 -20.61
CA ARG A 198 -4.17 12.27 -22.02
C ARG A 198 -3.41 11.07 -22.58
N LEU A 199 -2.11 10.98 -22.28
CA LEU A 199 -1.29 9.85 -22.70
C LEU A 199 -1.75 8.54 -22.01
N LEU A 200 -2.11 8.59 -20.74
CA LEU A 200 -2.62 7.42 -20.03
C LEU A 200 -3.92 6.91 -20.69
N ILE A 201 -4.86 7.80 -21.01
CA ILE A 201 -6.11 7.46 -21.72
C ILE A 201 -5.80 6.76 -23.05
N GLU A 202 -4.93 7.36 -23.87
CA GLU A 202 -4.53 6.81 -25.17
C GLU A 202 -3.94 5.39 -25.05
N LEU A 203 -3.01 5.19 -24.10
CA LEU A 203 -2.34 3.91 -23.90
C LEU A 203 -3.29 2.82 -23.37
N ILE A 204 -4.23 3.19 -22.51
CA ILE A 204 -5.22 2.26 -21.95
C ILE A 204 -6.25 1.86 -23.02
N GLU A 205 -6.77 2.82 -23.81
CA GLU A 205 -7.72 2.53 -24.89
C GLU A 205 -7.07 1.62 -25.95
N LYS A 206 -5.81 1.89 -26.28
CA LYS A 206 -5.06 1.04 -27.21
C LYS A 206 -4.82 -0.36 -26.65
N ALA A 207 -4.43 -0.50 -25.38
CA ALA A 207 -4.25 -1.80 -24.74
C ALA A 207 -5.57 -2.59 -24.75
N ALA A 208 -6.70 -1.94 -24.42
CA ALA A 208 -8.01 -2.59 -24.41
C ALA A 208 -8.43 -3.05 -25.81
N SER A 209 -8.19 -2.25 -26.87
CA SER A 209 -8.50 -2.63 -28.25
C SER A 209 -7.69 -3.84 -28.77
N GLU A 210 -6.56 -4.13 -28.12
CA GLU A 210 -5.69 -5.27 -28.43
C GLU A 210 -5.85 -6.45 -27.44
N ASP A 211 -6.89 -6.44 -26.60
CA ASP A 211 -7.16 -7.42 -25.53
C ASP A 211 -6.00 -7.62 -24.56
N ARG A 212 -5.36 -6.51 -24.16
CA ARG A 212 -4.23 -6.44 -23.23
C ARG A 212 -4.65 -5.84 -21.93
N HIS A 213 -4.24 -6.42 -20.80
CA HIS A 213 -4.83 -6.14 -19.51
C HIS A 213 -3.85 -5.69 -18.41
N ASP A 214 -2.56 -5.92 -18.59
CA ASP A 214 -1.54 -5.64 -17.59
C ASP A 214 -0.82 -4.31 -17.85
N PHE A 215 -0.79 -3.41 -16.86
CA PHE A 215 -0.18 -2.10 -17.01
C PHE A 215 1.34 -2.17 -17.17
N VAL A 216 2.01 -3.08 -16.47
CA VAL A 216 3.48 -3.20 -16.54
C VAL A 216 3.90 -3.89 -17.83
N ARG A 217 3.34 -5.07 -18.11
CA ARG A 217 3.72 -5.88 -19.27
C ARG A 217 3.26 -5.26 -20.58
N ASP A 218 2.01 -4.82 -20.64
CA ASP A 218 1.37 -4.42 -21.88
C ASP A 218 1.54 -2.93 -22.21
N ILE A 219 1.90 -2.11 -21.21
CA ILE A 219 2.14 -0.68 -21.42
C ILE A 219 3.62 -0.35 -21.15
N LEU A 220 4.14 -0.54 -19.96
CA LEU A 220 5.50 -0.07 -19.63
C LEU A 220 6.58 -0.80 -20.43
N ILE A 221 6.60 -2.13 -20.40
CA ILE A 221 7.60 -2.92 -21.11
C ILE A 221 7.49 -2.75 -22.61
N ARG A 222 6.28 -2.77 -23.13
CA ARG A 222 6.02 -2.63 -24.58
C ARG A 222 6.48 -1.28 -25.13
N TYR A 223 6.25 -0.21 -24.40
CA TYR A 223 6.55 1.14 -24.86
C TYR A 223 7.89 1.69 -24.34
N LYS A 224 8.72 0.90 -23.64
CA LYS A 224 9.99 1.35 -23.03
C LYS A 224 10.96 1.99 -24.03
N ASN A 225 10.99 1.50 -25.26
CA ASN A 225 11.87 2.02 -26.32
C ASN A 225 11.26 3.18 -27.12
N ILE A 226 9.93 3.36 -27.07
CA ILE A 226 9.20 4.38 -27.83
C ILE A 226 8.91 5.60 -26.97
N LYS A 227 8.54 5.40 -25.71
CA LYS A 227 8.20 6.46 -24.76
C LYS A 227 9.39 6.81 -23.88
N LYS A 228 9.45 8.06 -23.42
CA LYS A 228 10.48 8.52 -22.49
C LYS A 228 10.09 8.13 -21.07
N ILE A 229 10.58 6.96 -20.62
CA ILE A 229 10.35 6.45 -19.25
C ILE A 229 11.57 6.77 -18.39
N TYR A 230 11.36 7.46 -17.26
CA TYR A 230 12.41 7.82 -16.33
C TYR A 230 12.15 7.23 -14.94
N GLY A 231 13.22 6.85 -14.24
CA GLY A 231 13.19 6.36 -12.88
C GLY A 231 13.49 7.48 -11.86
N TYR A 232 12.55 7.75 -10.97
CA TYR A 232 12.77 8.62 -9.80
C TYR A 232 13.24 7.77 -8.62
N LYS A 233 14.45 8.02 -8.12
CA LYS A 233 15.04 7.26 -7.01
C LYS A 233 14.40 7.66 -5.68
N LEU A 234 13.82 6.71 -4.98
CA LEU A 234 13.30 6.88 -3.62
C LEU A 234 14.38 6.54 -2.60
N GLU A 235 14.92 7.55 -1.92
CA GLU A 235 15.97 7.38 -0.91
C GLU A 235 15.39 6.92 0.44
N SER A 236 14.19 7.40 0.81
CA SER A 236 13.55 7.15 2.10
C SER A 236 13.09 5.70 2.27
N TYR A 237 12.58 5.37 3.47
CA TYR A 237 12.02 4.05 3.77
C TYR A 237 10.91 3.68 2.79
N TRP A 238 10.96 2.46 2.31
CA TRP A 238 9.91 1.83 1.51
C TRP A 238 9.87 0.34 1.80
N SER A 239 8.69 -0.21 1.98
CA SER A 239 8.43 -1.64 2.09
C SER A 239 7.11 -1.98 1.40
N ASN A 240 6.92 -3.26 1.06
CA ASN A 240 5.71 -3.79 0.45
C ASN A 240 5.26 -5.02 1.23
N ILE A 241 3.97 -5.13 1.51
CA ILE A 241 3.39 -6.18 2.35
C ILE A 241 2.71 -7.29 1.54
N SER A 242 3.27 -7.71 0.43
CA SER A 242 2.69 -8.71 -0.47
C SER A 242 3.03 -10.18 -0.15
N SER A 243 3.69 -10.48 0.97
CA SER A 243 3.91 -11.83 1.50
C SER A 243 3.83 -11.83 3.03
N VAL A 244 3.58 -13.01 3.63
CA VAL A 244 3.59 -13.16 5.11
C VAL A 244 4.93 -12.69 5.70
N ARG A 245 6.05 -13.03 5.03
CA ARG A 245 7.39 -12.62 5.47
C ARG A 245 7.55 -11.11 5.41
N SER A 246 7.20 -10.47 4.29
CA SER A 246 7.32 -9.01 4.16
C SER A 246 6.35 -8.29 5.10
N TYR A 247 5.15 -8.81 5.31
CA TYR A 247 4.19 -8.28 6.28
C TYR A 247 4.75 -8.31 7.70
N TYR A 248 5.31 -9.45 8.13
CA TYR A 248 5.94 -9.58 9.43
C TYR A 248 7.12 -8.62 9.57
N LYS A 249 8.05 -8.63 8.62
CA LYS A 249 9.24 -7.76 8.64
C LYS A 249 8.85 -6.28 8.71
N THR A 250 7.92 -5.85 7.86
CA THR A 250 7.48 -4.44 7.80
C THR A 250 6.88 -4.00 9.15
N ASN A 251 6.03 -4.83 9.77
CA ASN A 251 5.48 -4.50 11.08
C ASN A 251 6.59 -4.44 12.14
N MET A 252 7.48 -5.43 12.20
CA MET A 252 8.57 -5.45 13.19
C MET A 252 9.56 -4.29 13.01
N ASP A 253 9.71 -3.75 11.80
CA ASP A 253 10.50 -2.54 11.57
C ASP A 253 9.98 -1.34 12.36
N PHE A 254 8.68 -1.25 12.64
CA PHE A 254 8.12 -0.19 13.49
C PHE A 254 8.50 -0.29 14.98
N LEU A 255 9.11 -1.38 15.43
CA LEU A 255 9.73 -1.45 16.75
C LEU A 255 11.07 -0.70 16.81
N LYS A 256 11.69 -0.42 15.65
CA LYS A 256 12.91 0.37 15.56
C LYS A 256 12.61 1.85 15.75
N LYS A 257 13.42 2.53 16.55
CA LYS A 257 13.21 3.94 16.89
C LYS A 257 13.28 4.86 15.66
N ASP A 258 14.25 4.63 14.78
CA ASP A 258 14.47 5.41 13.55
C ASP A 258 13.26 5.33 12.60
N VAL A 259 12.69 4.15 12.41
CA VAL A 259 11.50 3.95 11.58
C VAL A 259 10.28 4.66 12.19
N ARG A 260 10.04 4.50 13.50
CA ARG A 260 8.94 5.20 14.18
C ARG A 260 9.09 6.71 14.12
N ASP A 261 10.28 7.21 14.39
CA ASP A 261 10.54 8.65 14.38
C ASP A 261 10.35 9.23 12.97
N TYR A 262 10.77 8.50 11.93
CA TYR A 262 10.52 8.88 10.55
C TYR A 262 9.02 8.95 10.20
N PHE A 263 8.23 7.95 10.58
CA PHE A 263 6.81 7.92 10.23
C PHE A 263 5.94 8.82 11.09
N PHE A 264 6.20 8.91 12.41
CA PHE A 264 5.27 9.48 13.37
C PHE A 264 5.72 10.75 14.08
N LYS A 265 6.99 11.14 13.95
CA LYS A 265 7.50 12.41 14.53
C LYS A 265 7.98 13.41 13.49
N GLN A 266 8.23 12.97 12.25
CA GLN A 266 8.63 13.87 11.18
C GLN A 266 7.42 14.21 10.31
N TYR A 267 7.26 15.50 9.98
CA TYR A 267 6.25 15.94 9.01
C TYR A 267 6.62 15.46 7.59
N PRO A 268 5.63 15.14 6.72
CA PRO A 268 4.19 15.16 6.95
C PRO A 268 3.67 13.94 7.72
N ASP A 269 2.49 14.09 8.36
CA ASP A 269 1.87 13.02 9.14
C ASP A 269 1.24 11.94 8.27
N ILE A 270 1.12 10.74 8.83
CA ILE A 270 0.32 9.66 8.27
C ILE A 270 -1.03 9.64 8.98
N TYR A 271 -2.11 9.74 8.21
CA TYR A 271 -3.49 9.76 8.69
C TYR A 271 -4.12 8.38 8.60
N SER A 272 -5.05 8.08 9.49
CA SER A 272 -5.86 6.87 9.46
C SER A 272 -7.23 7.12 10.08
N LYS A 273 -8.15 6.21 9.86
CA LYS A 273 -9.47 6.23 10.54
C LYS A 273 -9.27 6.03 12.04
N VAL A 274 -9.64 7.03 12.83
CA VAL A 274 -9.62 6.95 14.28
C VAL A 274 -10.85 6.19 14.79
N GLU A 275 -10.63 5.24 15.69
CA GLU A 275 -11.67 4.59 16.47
C GLU A 275 -11.60 5.12 17.90
N ASP A 276 -12.76 5.44 18.47
CA ASP A 276 -12.87 5.88 19.85
C ASP A 276 -12.80 4.66 20.78
N LEU A 277 -11.59 4.33 21.22
CA LEU A 277 -11.28 3.20 22.07
C LEU A 277 -10.57 3.66 23.34
N PRO A 278 -10.79 3.01 24.50
CA PRO A 278 -10.05 3.33 25.71
C PRO A 278 -8.54 3.09 25.52
N PRO A 279 -7.69 3.77 26.30
CA PRO A 279 -6.26 3.46 26.33
C PRO A 279 -5.99 2.00 26.66
N ALA A 280 -4.82 1.51 26.31
CA ALA A 280 -4.38 0.18 26.75
C ALA A 280 -4.23 0.14 28.27
N LYS A 281 -4.72 -0.94 28.89
CA LYS A 281 -4.65 -1.17 30.33
C LYS A 281 -3.62 -2.23 30.64
N TYR A 282 -2.71 -1.90 31.53
CA TYR A 282 -1.70 -2.82 32.06
C TYR A 282 -2.06 -3.13 33.51
N ASN A 283 -2.37 -4.40 33.82
CA ASN A 283 -2.70 -4.82 35.17
C ASN A 283 -1.43 -5.15 35.98
N CYS A 284 -1.61 -5.33 37.28
CA CYS A 284 -0.52 -5.66 38.21
C CYS A 284 0.21 -6.94 37.74
N GLY A 285 1.54 -6.88 37.63
CA GLY A 285 2.37 -8.00 37.13
C GLY A 285 2.59 -8.03 35.61
N ALA A 286 1.95 -7.19 34.85
CA ALA A 286 2.22 -7.06 33.41
C ALA A 286 3.65 -6.57 33.15
N GLN A 287 4.35 -7.24 32.22
CA GLN A 287 5.70 -6.86 31.79
C GLN A 287 5.70 -6.63 30.27
N VAL A 288 6.08 -5.43 29.85
CA VAL A 288 6.10 -5.06 28.43
C VAL A 288 7.45 -4.48 28.07
N SER A 289 8.12 -5.08 27.09
CA SER A 289 9.40 -4.61 26.59
C SER A 289 9.42 -4.57 25.06
N ASN A 290 10.03 -3.53 24.49
CA ASN A 290 10.21 -3.30 23.04
C ASN A 290 8.96 -3.68 22.21
N SER A 291 7.78 -3.22 22.60
CA SER A 291 6.51 -3.62 21.98
C SER A 291 5.61 -2.43 21.68
N LEU A 292 4.77 -2.53 20.67
CA LEU A 292 3.68 -1.59 20.39
C LEU A 292 2.36 -2.21 20.87
N VAL A 293 1.64 -1.48 21.71
CA VAL A 293 0.33 -1.92 22.24
C VAL A 293 -0.70 -0.83 21.91
N SER A 294 -1.69 -1.19 21.11
CA SER A 294 -2.72 -0.26 20.65
C SER A 294 -3.88 -0.11 21.63
N SER A 295 -4.78 0.84 21.34
CA SER A 295 -5.94 1.16 22.17
C SER A 295 -6.88 -0.04 22.39
N GLY A 296 -7.53 -0.09 23.55
CA GLY A 296 -8.47 -1.13 23.93
C GLY A 296 -7.83 -2.46 24.38
N CYS A 297 -6.50 -2.56 24.42
CA CYS A 297 -5.82 -3.76 24.89
C CYS A 297 -5.83 -3.85 26.42
N ILE A 298 -5.94 -5.08 26.95
CA ILE A 298 -5.79 -5.42 28.37
C ILE A 298 -4.65 -6.43 28.51
N VAL A 299 -3.63 -6.07 29.27
CA VAL A 299 -2.41 -6.86 29.41
C VAL A 299 -2.22 -7.30 30.85
N ASN A 300 -2.20 -8.63 31.09
CA ASN A 300 -1.92 -9.24 32.41
C ASN A 300 -0.66 -10.10 32.39
N GLY A 301 -0.04 -10.31 31.23
CA GLY A 301 1.12 -11.18 31.04
C GLY A 301 2.37 -10.45 30.59
N THR A 302 3.31 -11.19 30.05
CA THR A 302 4.58 -10.69 29.51
C THR A 302 4.52 -10.53 28.00
N ILE A 303 4.89 -9.35 27.50
CA ILE A 303 4.97 -9.04 26.06
C ILE A 303 6.39 -8.56 25.77
N GLU A 304 7.02 -9.19 24.80
CA GLU A 304 8.37 -8.84 24.38
C GLU A 304 8.48 -8.80 22.86
N ASN A 305 9.06 -7.72 22.34
CA ASN A 305 9.38 -7.56 20.92
C ASN A 305 8.18 -7.90 20.03
N SER A 306 6.99 -7.35 20.33
CA SER A 306 5.73 -7.72 19.70
C SER A 306 4.86 -6.51 19.37
N ILE A 307 3.92 -6.70 18.46
CA ILE A 307 2.94 -5.69 18.08
C ILE A 307 1.54 -6.22 18.36
N LEU A 308 0.83 -5.54 19.24
CA LEU A 308 -0.56 -5.79 19.56
C LEU A 308 -1.43 -4.72 18.91
N PHE A 309 -2.33 -5.15 18.04
CA PHE A 309 -3.34 -4.27 17.44
C PHE A 309 -4.47 -3.98 18.44
N LYS A 310 -5.63 -3.54 17.98
CA LYS A 310 -6.70 -3.02 18.85
C LYS A 310 -7.49 -4.14 19.56
N LYS A 311 -7.97 -3.85 20.80
CA LYS A 311 -8.89 -4.71 21.56
C LYS A 311 -8.36 -6.12 21.83
N ILE A 312 -7.10 -6.26 22.18
CA ILE A 312 -6.47 -7.55 22.50
C ILE A 312 -6.47 -7.77 24.00
N TYR A 313 -6.78 -9.01 24.41
CA TYR A 313 -6.65 -9.46 25.78
C TYR A 313 -5.50 -10.44 25.92
N ILE A 314 -4.59 -10.16 26.85
CA ILE A 314 -3.50 -11.07 27.25
C ILE A 314 -3.73 -11.52 28.68
N GLY A 315 -3.92 -12.82 28.87
CA GLY A 315 -4.21 -13.43 30.17
C GLY A 315 -3.02 -13.48 31.14
N ASN A 316 -3.31 -13.82 32.38
CA ASN A 316 -2.30 -13.92 33.44
C ASN A 316 -1.24 -14.98 33.11
N ASN A 317 0.01 -14.72 33.48
CA ASN A 317 1.15 -15.62 33.27
C ASN A 317 1.34 -16.08 31.80
N SER A 318 0.76 -15.36 30.85
CA SER A 318 0.98 -15.63 29.42
C SER A 318 2.21 -14.90 28.93
N VAL A 319 2.90 -15.48 27.95
CA VAL A 319 4.11 -14.92 27.35
C VAL A 319 3.92 -14.78 25.85
N VAL A 320 4.06 -13.56 25.34
CA VAL A 320 3.98 -13.21 23.91
C VAL A 320 5.32 -12.65 23.47
N LYS A 321 6.02 -13.34 22.56
CA LYS A 321 7.34 -12.92 22.06
C LYS A 321 7.42 -12.94 20.55
N ASN A 322 8.01 -11.90 19.97
CA ASN A 322 8.24 -11.77 18.54
C ASN A 322 6.95 -12.01 17.71
N CYS A 323 5.83 -11.49 18.18
CA CYS A 323 4.51 -11.75 17.60
C CYS A 323 3.87 -10.50 17.04
N ILE A 324 2.99 -10.70 16.06
CA ILE A 324 2.01 -9.72 15.62
C ILE A 324 0.65 -10.31 15.97
N ILE A 325 -0.07 -9.66 16.88
CA ILE A 325 -1.42 -10.06 17.28
C ILE A 325 -2.41 -9.07 16.66
N LEU A 326 -3.32 -9.58 15.84
CA LEU A 326 -4.32 -8.78 15.14
C LEU A 326 -5.53 -8.47 16.02
N ASN A 327 -6.40 -7.55 15.56
CA ASN A 327 -7.53 -7.03 16.35
C ASN A 327 -8.40 -8.12 16.98
N ASN A 328 -8.98 -7.80 18.15
CA ASN A 328 -9.95 -8.62 18.87
C ASN A 328 -9.45 -10.01 19.32
N ALA A 329 -8.13 -10.24 19.30
CA ALA A 329 -7.56 -11.51 19.70
C ALA A 329 -7.61 -11.69 21.23
N TYR A 330 -7.86 -12.92 21.65
CA TYR A 330 -7.88 -13.32 23.05
C TYR A 330 -6.79 -14.38 23.30
N ILE A 331 -5.79 -14.04 24.12
CA ILE A 331 -4.76 -14.97 24.57
C ILE A 331 -5.10 -15.34 26.02
N GLY A 332 -5.49 -16.60 26.25
CA GLY A 332 -5.87 -17.09 27.59
C GLY A 332 -4.72 -17.07 28.57
N ALA A 333 -5.03 -17.36 29.85
CA ALA A 333 -4.02 -17.47 30.90
C ALA A 333 -3.07 -18.65 30.65
N VAL A 334 -1.80 -18.51 31.09
CA VAL A 334 -0.76 -19.55 31.03
C VAL A 334 -0.48 -20.00 29.57
N SER A 335 -0.61 -19.07 28.61
CA SER A 335 -0.35 -19.34 27.21
C SER A 335 1.05 -18.88 26.81
N TYR A 336 1.73 -19.64 25.94
CA TYR A 336 3.01 -19.26 25.38
C TYR A 336 2.89 -19.12 23.85
N THR A 337 3.13 -17.93 23.34
CA THR A 337 3.03 -17.61 21.91
C THR A 337 4.33 -16.98 21.43
N HIS A 338 4.94 -17.59 20.42
CA HIS A 338 6.20 -17.14 19.87
C HIS A 338 6.16 -17.20 18.34
N LEU A 339 6.64 -16.14 17.68
CA LEU A 339 6.81 -16.05 16.23
C LEU A 339 5.52 -16.36 15.43
N ARG A 340 4.41 -15.69 15.76
CA ARG A 340 3.10 -15.91 15.12
C ARG A 340 2.39 -14.61 14.77
N ALA A 341 1.54 -14.70 13.73
CA ALA A 341 0.48 -13.74 13.45
C ALA A 341 -0.86 -14.43 13.75
N HIS A 342 -1.67 -13.86 14.63
CA HIS A 342 -2.96 -14.42 15.05
C HIS A 342 -4.12 -13.50 14.64
N GLU A 343 -5.15 -14.08 14.07
CA GLU A 343 -6.48 -13.51 13.89
C GLU A 343 -7.51 -14.32 14.69
N THR A 344 -8.56 -13.67 15.17
CA THR A 344 -9.73 -14.33 15.73
C THR A 344 -10.87 -14.35 14.71
N GLU A 345 -11.79 -15.30 14.85
CA GLU A 345 -12.96 -15.42 13.96
C GLU A 345 -13.94 -14.24 14.07
N ALA A 346 -13.83 -13.41 15.11
CA ALA A 346 -14.75 -12.30 15.36
C ALA A 346 -14.62 -11.12 14.36
N ASP A 347 -13.56 -11.07 13.55
CA ASP A 347 -13.33 -10.05 12.51
C ASP A 347 -13.80 -10.49 11.11
N LEU A 348 -14.63 -11.54 11.04
CA LEU A 348 -15.08 -12.18 9.80
C LEU A 348 -16.45 -11.71 9.33
#